data_6e84212c6d47f7615c3505d485254a1f
#
_entry.id   6e84212c6d47f7615c3505d485254a1f
#
_cell.length_a   1.000
_cell.length_b   1.000
_cell.length_c   1.000
_cell.angle_alpha   90.00
_cell.angle_beta   90.00
_cell.angle_gamma   90.00
#
_symmetry.space_group_name_H-M   'P 1'
#
loop_
_entity.id
_entity.type
_entity.pdbx_description
1 polymer ?
#
loop_
_entity_poly.entity_id
_entity_poly.type
_entity_poly.pdbx_seq_one_letter_code
_entity_poly.pdbx_strand_id
1 'polypeptide(L)'
;MTKPSLILPVKQIFVSSAVIFTMVVLLLGFILAGTSGDLSIDPIRFLLIDPFALSLATGNHLHKAKKKSPLLSFLFHFLFTVGGFFLFLYLPAYKGASSSSSFLVLLLFAVIDLAVYGIYAIFRNRWKKQVRLESDYQPQFSSEKGKG
;
A
#
# COMPACT_ATOMS: atom_id res chain seq x y z
N MET A 1 -2.36 -17.96 28.41
CA MET A 1 -2.41 -16.75 27.54
C MET A 1 -1.08 -16.66 26.83
N THR A 2 -0.97 -17.18 25.60
CA THR A 2 0.23 -17.08 24.77
C THR A 2 0.36 -15.65 24.25
N LYS A 3 1.42 -14.94 24.64
CA LYS A 3 1.75 -13.61 24.11
C LYS A 3 1.87 -13.74 22.58
N PRO A 4 1.17 -12.90 21.77
CA PRO A 4 1.36 -12.90 20.33
C PRO A 4 2.83 -12.60 20.06
N SER A 5 3.52 -13.53 19.41
CA SER A 5 4.94 -13.37 19.10
C SER A 5 5.11 -12.16 18.16
N LEU A 6 5.92 -11.19 18.57
CA LEU A 6 6.27 -9.99 17.78
C LEU A 6 6.93 -10.35 16.43
N ILE A 7 7.40 -11.57 16.28
CA ILE A 7 8.08 -12.10 15.09
C ILE A 7 7.14 -12.20 13.88
N LEU A 8 5.87 -12.56 14.07
CA LEU A 8 4.89 -12.72 12.99
C LEU A 8 4.62 -11.41 12.21
N PRO A 9 4.33 -10.26 12.87
CA PRO A 9 4.11 -9.02 12.15
C PRO A 9 5.37 -8.51 11.42
N VAL A 10 6.55 -8.67 12.01
CA VAL A 10 7.83 -8.28 11.39
C VAL A 10 8.08 -9.08 10.10
N LYS A 11 7.92 -10.41 10.14
CA LYS A 11 8.05 -11.26 8.94
C LYS A 11 7.09 -10.82 7.83
N GLN A 12 5.85 -10.49 8.17
CA GLN A 12 4.86 -10.02 7.17
C GLN A 12 5.24 -8.68 6.54
N ILE A 13 5.81 -7.76 7.32
CA ILE A 13 6.30 -6.48 6.82
C ILE A 13 7.44 -6.72 5.82
N PHE A 14 8.43 -7.54 6.15
CA PHE A 14 9.55 -7.84 5.25
C PHE A 14 9.09 -8.51 3.95
N VAL A 15 8.20 -9.50 4.01
CA VAL A 15 7.66 -10.16 2.82
C VAL A 15 6.89 -9.16 1.95
N SER A 16 6.06 -8.31 2.57
CA SER A 16 5.32 -7.27 1.84
C SER A 16 6.28 -6.24 1.22
N SER A 17 7.33 -5.85 1.93
CA SER A 17 8.36 -4.93 1.43
C SER A 17 9.06 -5.51 0.19
N ALA A 18 9.46 -6.77 0.21
CA ALA A 18 10.09 -7.43 -0.93
C ALA A 18 9.18 -7.45 -2.17
N VAL A 19 7.89 -7.73 -1.99
CA VAL A 19 6.91 -7.68 -3.08
C VAL A 19 6.75 -6.26 -3.63
N ILE A 20 6.61 -5.27 -2.75
CA ILE A 20 6.49 -3.86 -3.15
C ILE A 20 7.75 -3.41 -3.87
N PHE A 21 8.93 -3.72 -3.35
CA PHE A 21 10.22 -3.42 -3.98
C PHE A 21 10.27 -3.97 -5.42
N THR A 22 9.95 -5.25 -5.59
CA THR A 22 9.93 -5.88 -6.92
C THR A 22 8.96 -5.18 -7.87
N MET A 23 7.75 -4.86 -7.41
CA MET A 23 6.75 -4.15 -8.22
C MET A 23 7.21 -2.74 -8.61
N VAL A 24 7.82 -1.99 -7.70
CA VAL A 24 8.34 -0.64 -7.97
C VAL A 24 9.49 -0.70 -8.97
N VAL A 25 10.42 -1.64 -8.81
CA VAL A 25 11.56 -1.81 -9.74
C VAL A 25 11.07 -2.17 -11.15
N LEU A 26 10.13 -3.12 -11.26
CA LEU A 26 9.54 -3.48 -12.54
C LEU A 26 8.82 -2.30 -13.20
N LEU A 27 8.01 -1.57 -12.44
CA LEU A 27 7.29 -0.40 -12.94
C LEU A 27 8.26 0.69 -13.45
N LEU A 28 9.30 1.00 -12.67
CA LEU A 28 10.33 1.96 -13.08
C LEU A 28 11.08 1.47 -14.30
N GLY A 29 11.43 0.18 -14.38
CA GLY A 29 12.05 -0.41 -15.55
C GLY A 29 11.19 -0.25 -16.81
N PHE A 30 9.89 -0.52 -16.74
CA PHE A 30 8.97 -0.31 -17.85
C PHE A 30 8.86 1.16 -18.28
N ILE A 31 8.78 2.09 -17.31
CA ILE A 31 8.72 3.52 -17.59
C ILE A 31 10.01 3.98 -18.29
N LEU A 32 11.19 3.58 -17.77
CA LEU A 32 12.48 3.94 -18.36
C LEU A 32 12.65 3.34 -19.76
N ALA A 33 12.30 2.08 -19.96
CA ALA A 33 12.32 1.45 -21.27
C ALA A 33 11.44 2.18 -22.29
N GLY A 34 10.24 2.63 -21.87
CA GLY A 34 9.32 3.35 -22.76
C GLY A 34 9.69 4.81 -23.03
N THR A 35 10.45 5.46 -22.14
CA THR A 35 10.78 6.89 -22.27
C THR A 35 12.18 7.15 -22.79
N SER A 36 13.18 6.41 -22.33
CA SER A 36 14.60 6.62 -22.67
C SER A 36 15.20 5.49 -23.52
N GLY A 37 14.50 4.38 -23.67
CA GLY A 37 15.05 3.17 -24.30
C GLY A 37 16.14 2.47 -23.48
N ASP A 38 16.46 3.00 -22.30
CA ASP A 38 17.48 2.46 -21.39
C ASP A 38 16.81 1.92 -20.12
N LEU A 39 17.17 0.71 -19.75
CA LEU A 39 16.69 0.02 -18.55
C LEU A 39 17.57 0.29 -17.32
N SER A 40 18.64 1.07 -17.46
CA SER A 40 19.57 1.33 -16.38
C SER A 40 18.96 2.21 -15.28
N ILE A 41 18.90 1.69 -14.09
CA ILE A 41 18.56 2.45 -12.88
C ILE A 41 19.86 2.81 -12.17
N ASP A 42 20.04 4.08 -11.83
CA ASP A 42 21.16 4.52 -11.00
C ASP A 42 21.25 3.66 -9.72
N PRO A 43 22.44 3.07 -9.41
CA PRO A 43 22.61 2.21 -8.22
C PRO A 43 22.17 2.86 -6.91
N ILE A 44 22.37 4.16 -6.74
CA ILE A 44 21.95 4.88 -5.53
C ILE A 44 20.42 4.93 -5.45
N ARG A 45 19.76 5.24 -6.56
CA ARG A 45 18.28 5.25 -6.63
C ARG A 45 17.70 3.86 -6.40
N PHE A 46 18.34 2.82 -6.94
CA PHE A 46 17.96 1.44 -6.71
C PHE A 46 17.99 1.09 -5.21
N LEU A 47 19.07 1.43 -4.50
CA LEU A 47 19.18 1.22 -3.07
C LEU A 47 18.14 1.98 -2.25
N LEU A 48 17.68 3.15 -2.71
CA LEU A 48 16.68 3.95 -2.02
C LEU A 48 15.24 3.43 -2.20
N ILE A 49 15.00 2.56 -3.18
CA ILE A 49 13.70 1.91 -3.37
C ILE A 49 13.40 0.95 -2.21
N ASP A 50 14.40 0.28 -1.63
CA ASP A 50 14.20 -0.68 -0.54
C ASP A 50 13.64 -0.03 0.75
N PRO A 51 14.24 1.03 1.32
CA PRO A 51 13.66 1.70 2.48
C PRO A 51 12.32 2.38 2.16
N PHE A 52 12.08 2.82 0.92
CA PHE A 52 10.76 3.28 0.49
C PHE A 52 9.73 2.14 0.53
N ALA A 53 10.06 0.96 -0.03
CA ALA A 53 9.18 -0.22 0.00
C ALA A 53 8.90 -0.68 1.43
N LEU A 54 9.90 -0.60 2.33
CA LEU A 54 9.75 -0.91 3.75
C LEU A 54 8.79 0.09 4.44
N SER A 55 8.88 1.36 4.12
CA SER A 55 7.97 2.39 4.61
C SER A 55 6.52 2.12 4.20
N LEU A 56 6.28 1.80 2.92
CA LEU A 56 4.97 1.40 2.40
C LEU A 56 4.42 0.16 3.08
N ALA A 57 5.24 -0.88 3.22
CA ALA A 57 4.85 -2.13 3.88
C ALA A 57 4.44 -1.89 5.33
N THR A 58 5.18 -1.03 6.04
CA THR A 58 4.89 -0.64 7.43
C THR A 58 3.58 0.13 7.51
N GLY A 59 3.35 1.10 6.63
CA GLY A 59 2.10 1.85 6.54
C GLY A 59 0.89 0.93 6.32
N ASN A 60 1.01 -0.01 5.38
CA ASN A 60 -0.02 -1.00 5.09
C ASN A 60 -0.29 -1.96 6.27
N HIS A 61 0.74 -2.34 7.01
CA HIS A 61 0.58 -3.19 8.17
C HIS A 61 -0.12 -2.46 9.32
N LEU A 62 0.26 -1.22 9.60
CA LEU A 62 -0.37 -0.38 10.61
C LEU A 62 -1.85 -0.09 10.27
N HIS A 63 -2.17 0.07 8.96
CA HIS A 63 -3.54 0.23 8.50
C HIS A 63 -4.42 -0.99 8.81
N LYS A 64 -3.88 -2.21 8.76
CA LYS A 64 -4.62 -3.46 9.05
C LYS A 64 -4.83 -3.72 10.55
N ALA A 65 -4.20 -2.97 11.44
CA ALA A 65 -4.32 -3.16 12.88
C ALA A 65 -5.75 -2.87 13.37
N LYS A 66 -6.44 -3.90 13.87
CA LYS A 66 -7.89 -3.94 14.16
C LYS A 66 -8.39 -2.95 15.23
N LYS A 67 -7.49 -2.34 16.02
CA LYS A 67 -7.85 -1.51 17.20
C LYS A 67 -7.87 -0.01 16.93
N LYS A 68 -7.57 0.46 15.72
CA LYS A 68 -7.47 1.90 15.40
C LYS A 68 -8.71 2.40 14.68
N SER A 69 -9.06 3.67 14.88
CA SER A 69 -10.10 4.32 14.09
C SER A 69 -9.71 4.31 12.59
N PRO A 70 -10.68 4.22 11.67
CA PRO A 70 -10.39 4.19 10.23
C PRO A 70 -9.62 5.44 9.76
N LEU A 71 -9.92 6.61 10.35
CA LEU A 71 -9.24 7.86 10.05
C LEU A 71 -7.77 7.83 10.50
N LEU A 72 -7.49 7.36 11.72
CA LEU A 72 -6.13 7.26 12.23
C LEU A 72 -5.30 6.25 11.44
N SER A 73 -5.92 5.15 11.04
CA SER A 73 -5.32 4.13 10.20
C SER A 73 -4.93 4.67 8.81
N PHE A 74 -5.81 5.48 8.21
CA PHE A 74 -5.55 6.17 6.97
C PHE A 74 -4.40 7.19 7.11
N LEU A 75 -4.42 8.01 8.16
CA LEU A 75 -3.38 9.01 8.41
C LEU A 75 -2.00 8.37 8.54
N PHE A 76 -1.88 7.26 9.25
CA PHE A 76 -0.62 6.52 9.35
C PHE A 76 -0.18 5.96 7.99
N HIS A 77 -1.09 5.37 7.21
CA HIS A 77 -0.76 4.89 5.87
C HIS A 77 -0.22 6.03 5.00
N PHE A 78 -0.96 7.14 4.92
CA PHE A 78 -0.59 8.30 4.13
C PHE A 78 0.75 8.90 4.57
N LEU A 79 0.99 9.04 5.88
CA LEU A 79 2.24 9.55 6.43
C LEU A 79 3.44 8.67 6.02
N PHE A 80 3.31 7.35 6.14
CA PHE A 80 4.38 6.43 5.77
C PHE A 80 4.59 6.37 4.25
N THR A 81 3.54 6.47 3.46
CA THR A 81 3.62 6.43 1.99
C THR A 81 4.23 7.71 1.44
N VAL A 82 3.64 8.87 1.75
CA VAL A 82 4.10 10.17 1.23
C VAL A 82 5.39 10.59 1.90
N GLY A 83 5.54 10.36 3.21
CA GLY A 83 6.78 10.63 3.93
C GLY A 83 7.93 9.75 3.45
N GLY A 84 7.69 8.46 3.21
CA GLY A 84 8.68 7.54 2.63
C GLY A 84 9.08 7.98 1.21
N PHE A 85 8.12 8.32 0.36
CA PHE A 85 8.41 8.87 -0.96
C PHE A 85 9.26 10.13 -0.88
N PHE A 86 8.89 11.07 -0.03
CA PHE A 86 9.61 12.33 0.15
C PHE A 86 11.05 12.11 0.60
N LEU A 87 11.28 11.28 1.62
CA LEU A 87 12.60 11.08 2.21
C LEU A 87 13.54 10.26 1.31
N PHE A 88 13.03 9.19 0.71
CA PHE A 88 13.89 8.23 0.04
C PHE A 88 13.97 8.41 -1.48
N LEU A 89 12.92 8.92 -2.12
CA LEU A 89 12.93 9.08 -3.57
C LEU A 89 13.00 10.55 -4.00
N TYR A 90 12.21 11.42 -3.35
CA TYR A 90 12.12 12.81 -3.74
C TYR A 90 13.37 13.62 -3.37
N LEU A 91 13.77 13.66 -2.10
CA LEU A 91 14.93 14.46 -1.66
C LEU A 91 16.23 14.10 -2.40
N PRO A 92 16.59 12.82 -2.61
CA PRO A 92 17.78 12.47 -3.36
C PRO A 92 17.71 12.82 -4.84
N ALA A 93 16.52 12.73 -5.46
CA ALA A 93 16.34 12.99 -6.88
C ALA A 93 16.40 14.48 -7.22
N TYR A 94 15.97 15.36 -6.32
CA TYR A 94 15.80 16.79 -6.58
C TYR A 94 16.82 17.68 -5.86
N LYS A 95 17.92 17.14 -5.40
CA LYS A 95 19.06 17.93 -4.88
C LYS A 95 19.56 18.88 -5.98
N GLY A 96 19.22 20.17 -5.83
CA GLY A 96 19.64 21.23 -6.76
C GLY A 96 18.67 21.55 -7.91
N ALA A 97 17.50 20.92 -7.98
CA ALA A 97 16.47 21.28 -8.96
C ALA A 97 15.65 22.50 -8.49
N SER A 98 15.09 23.26 -9.45
CA SER A 98 14.20 24.39 -9.15
C SER A 98 12.96 23.95 -8.38
N SER A 99 12.61 24.67 -7.32
CA SER A 99 11.63 24.21 -6.32
C SER A 99 10.20 24.00 -6.84
N SER A 100 9.78 24.69 -7.90
CA SER A 100 8.39 24.65 -8.39
C SER A 100 7.99 23.32 -9.04
N SER A 101 8.80 22.80 -9.95
CA SER A 101 8.52 21.52 -10.64
C SER A 101 8.64 20.33 -9.67
N SER A 102 9.54 20.45 -8.72
CA SER A 102 9.76 19.44 -7.71
C SER A 102 8.56 19.27 -6.78
N PHE A 103 7.96 20.37 -6.35
CA PHE A 103 6.76 20.34 -5.49
C PHE A 103 5.56 19.73 -6.20
N LEU A 104 5.41 19.96 -7.52
CA LEU A 104 4.35 19.34 -8.32
C LEU A 104 4.43 17.82 -8.33
N VAL A 105 5.64 17.24 -8.39
CA VAL A 105 5.81 15.78 -8.36
C VAL A 105 5.37 15.19 -7.03
N LEU A 106 5.73 15.83 -5.91
CA LEU A 106 5.29 15.40 -4.59
C LEU A 106 3.76 15.49 -4.44
N LEU A 107 3.18 16.60 -4.90
CA LEU A 107 1.73 16.82 -4.86
C LEU A 107 1.00 15.79 -5.73
N LEU A 108 1.49 15.54 -6.94
CA LEU A 108 0.93 14.54 -7.85
C LEU A 108 0.98 13.14 -7.22
N PHE A 109 2.10 12.77 -6.60
CA PHE A 109 2.22 11.49 -5.90
C PHE A 109 1.20 11.37 -4.76
N ALA A 110 1.04 12.42 -3.93
CA ALA A 110 0.07 12.44 -2.85
C ALA A 110 -1.38 12.30 -3.35
N VAL A 111 -1.71 12.95 -4.48
CA VAL A 111 -3.05 12.85 -5.10
C VAL A 111 -3.30 11.44 -5.64
N ILE A 112 -2.31 10.82 -6.28
CA ILE A 112 -2.39 9.45 -6.77
C ILE A 112 -2.59 8.47 -5.59
N ASP A 113 -1.83 8.61 -4.50
CA ASP A 113 -1.96 7.77 -3.31
C ASP A 113 -3.36 7.89 -2.70
N LEU A 114 -3.89 9.11 -2.58
CA LEU A 114 -5.27 9.36 -2.14
C LEU A 114 -6.31 8.70 -3.05
N ALA A 115 -6.15 8.79 -4.37
CA ALA A 115 -7.07 8.20 -5.34
C ALA A 115 -7.06 6.66 -5.24
N VAL A 116 -5.87 6.05 -5.20
CA VAL A 116 -5.72 4.59 -5.05
C VAL A 116 -6.33 4.10 -3.74
N TYR A 117 -6.07 4.82 -2.65
CA TYR A 117 -6.67 4.50 -1.35
C TYR A 117 -8.20 4.63 -1.37
N GLY A 118 -8.74 5.68 -1.99
CA GLY A 118 -10.17 5.91 -2.15
C GLY A 118 -10.84 4.77 -2.92
N ILE A 119 -10.27 4.38 -4.05
CA ILE A 119 -10.73 3.24 -4.86
C ILE A 119 -10.73 1.96 -4.01
N TYR A 120 -9.62 1.67 -3.34
CA TYR A 120 -9.51 0.51 -2.46
C TYR A 120 -10.57 0.50 -1.35
N ALA A 121 -10.83 1.64 -0.71
CA ALA A 121 -11.83 1.77 0.34
C ALA A 121 -13.25 1.50 -0.18
N ILE A 122 -13.59 1.98 -1.39
CA ILE A 122 -14.88 1.74 -2.05
C ILE A 122 -15.05 0.25 -2.34
N PHE A 123 -14.06 -0.41 -2.96
CA PHE A 123 -14.11 -1.84 -3.25
C PHE A 123 -14.25 -2.68 -1.98
N ARG A 124 -13.46 -2.39 -0.95
CA ARG A 124 -13.51 -3.07 0.35
C ARG A 124 -14.88 -2.95 1.02
N ASN A 125 -15.51 -1.77 0.94
CA ASN A 125 -16.83 -1.56 1.53
C ASN A 125 -17.92 -2.29 0.75
N ARG A 126 -17.86 -2.31 -0.59
CA ARG A 126 -18.78 -3.07 -1.43
C ARG A 126 -18.66 -4.57 -1.17
N TRP A 127 -17.45 -5.11 -1.13
CA TRP A 127 -17.20 -6.52 -0.84
C TRP A 127 -17.74 -6.94 0.53
N LYS A 128 -17.51 -6.15 1.58
CA LYS A 128 -18.07 -6.41 2.91
C LYS A 128 -19.59 -6.43 2.92
N LYS A 129 -20.24 -5.57 2.12
CA LYS A 129 -21.70 -5.53 2.01
C LYS A 129 -22.23 -6.79 1.32
N GLN A 130 -21.59 -7.27 0.26
CA GLN A 130 -21.97 -8.50 -0.42
C GLN A 130 -21.86 -9.73 0.48
N VAL A 131 -20.73 -9.89 1.18
CA VAL A 131 -20.52 -11.02 2.11
C VAL A 131 -21.55 -11.02 3.23
N ARG A 132 -21.99 -9.86 3.73
CA ARG A 132 -23.09 -9.78 4.71
C ARG A 132 -24.41 -10.24 4.11
N LEU A 133 -24.76 -9.81 2.91
CA LEU A 133 -26.01 -10.21 2.25
C LEU A 133 -26.04 -11.72 2.01
N GLU A 134 -24.91 -12.34 1.64
CA GLU A 134 -24.83 -13.79 1.48
C GLU A 134 -24.95 -14.54 2.83
N SER A 135 -24.39 -14.00 3.92
CA SER A 135 -24.51 -14.63 5.25
C SER A 135 -25.89 -14.51 5.87
N ASP A 136 -26.67 -13.48 5.50
CA ASP A 136 -28.06 -13.30 5.96
C ASP A 136 -29.07 -14.12 5.11
N TYR A 137 -28.63 -14.68 3.99
CA TYR A 137 -29.46 -15.53 3.16
C TYR A 137 -29.52 -16.95 3.74
N GLN A 138 -30.38 -17.16 4.73
CA GLN A 138 -30.77 -18.53 5.16
C GLN A 138 -31.70 -19.10 4.09
N PRO A 139 -31.37 -20.25 3.47
CA PRO A 139 -32.27 -20.88 2.53
C PRO A 139 -33.54 -21.33 3.26
N GLN A 140 -34.67 -20.71 2.93
CA GLN A 140 -35.99 -21.01 3.54
C GLN A 140 -36.44 -22.48 3.35
N PHE A 141 -35.68 -23.27 2.59
CA PHE A 141 -36.05 -24.64 2.22
C PHE A 141 -35.29 -25.75 2.96
N SER A 142 -34.49 -25.44 3.99
CA SER A 142 -33.76 -26.47 4.71
C SER A 142 -34.48 -27.06 5.95
N SER A 143 -35.70 -26.60 6.26
CA SER A 143 -36.40 -27.05 7.51
C SER A 143 -37.45 -28.17 7.28
N GLU A 144 -37.65 -28.71 6.07
CA GLU A 144 -38.68 -29.74 5.80
C GLU A 144 -38.15 -31.16 5.62
N LYS A 145 -36.90 -31.49 5.87
CA LYS A 145 -36.37 -32.86 5.84
C LYS A 145 -36.04 -33.37 7.25
N GLY A 146 -37.07 -33.51 8.10
CA GLY A 146 -36.84 -34.05 9.46
C GLY A 146 -38.11 -34.41 10.23
N LYS A 147 -39.25 -34.66 9.59
CA LYS A 147 -40.41 -35.32 10.20
C LYS A 147 -41.03 -36.29 9.22
N GLY A 148 -40.55 -37.48 9.27
CA GLY A 148 -41.11 -38.67 8.68
C GLY A 148 -40.63 -39.85 9.50
#